data_662b8283c963be66d16490a95b716010
#
_entry.id   662b8283c963be66d16490a95b716010
#
_cell.length_a   1.000
_cell.length_b   1.000
_cell.length_c   1.000
_cell.angle_alpha   90.00
_cell.angle_beta   90.00
_cell.angle_gamma   90.00
#
_symmetry.space_group_name_H-M   'P 1'
#
loop_
_entity.id
_entity.type
_entity.pdbx_description
1 polymer ?
#
loop_
_entity_poly.entity_id
_entity_poly.type
_entity_poly.pdbx_seq_one_letter_code
_entity_poly.pdbx_strand_id
1 'polypeptide(L)'
;RVRLKSFKDHAIIHRTNLLRADVSHATVIFIFGMGTIMSAVEKKLRREARPDVRIVSFAFELPGRTYEKKDGIALLYRLSEE
;
A
#
# COMPACT_ATOMS: atom_id res chain seq x y z
N ARG A 1 -3.11 -10.04 -21.99
CA ARG A 1 -3.09 -11.06 -21.11
C ARG A 1 -2.32 -10.78 -19.91
N VAL A 2 -1.06 -10.47 -20.06
CA VAL A 2 -0.24 -10.09 -18.94
C VAL A 2 -0.87 -8.95 -18.17
N ARG A 3 -1.52 -8.07 -18.86
CA ARG A 3 -2.17 -6.95 -18.20
C ARG A 3 -3.22 -7.36 -17.23
N LEU A 4 -3.97 -8.41 -17.56
CA LEU A 4 -5.01 -8.87 -16.66
C LEU A 4 -4.42 -9.38 -15.37
N LYS A 5 -3.29 -10.07 -15.47
CA LYS A 5 -2.63 -10.55 -14.29
C LYS A 5 -2.15 -9.38 -13.44
N SER A 6 -1.61 -8.36 -14.10
CA SER A 6 -1.15 -7.19 -13.36
C SER A 6 -2.27 -6.55 -12.58
N PHE A 7 -3.44 -6.45 -13.17
CA PHE A 7 -4.56 -5.88 -12.46
C PHE A 7 -4.93 -6.69 -11.24
N LYS A 8 -4.88 -8.00 -11.36
CA LYS A 8 -5.22 -8.83 -10.22
C LYS A 8 -4.21 -8.72 -9.10
N ASP A 9 -2.98 -8.36 -9.45
CA ASP A 9 -1.91 -8.26 -8.46
C ASP A 9 -1.85 -6.90 -7.79
N HIS A 10 -2.69 -5.97 -8.20
CA HIS A 10 -2.69 -4.64 -7.65
C HIS A 10 -3.85 -4.45 -6.69
N ALA A 11 -3.66 -3.59 -5.73
CA ALA A 11 -4.75 -3.11 -4.91
C ALA A 11 -4.59 -1.61 -4.77
N ILE A 12 -5.72 -0.93 -4.67
CA ILE A 12 -5.73 0.51 -4.51
C ILE A 12 -6.52 0.83 -3.27
N ILE A 13 -5.92 1.57 -2.36
CA ILE A 13 -6.57 1.97 -1.13
C ILE A 13 -6.76 3.47 -1.15
N HIS A 14 -7.98 3.90 -0.91
CA HIS A 14 -8.28 5.28 -0.64
C HIS A 14 -9.31 5.35 0.47
N ARG A 15 -9.60 6.54 0.89
CA ARG A 15 -10.42 6.71 2.08
C ARG A 15 -11.76 6.00 2.02
N THR A 16 -12.38 6.02 0.85
CA THR A 16 -13.73 5.47 0.71
C THR A 16 -13.78 3.96 0.67
N ASN A 17 -12.65 3.29 0.40
CA ASN A 17 -12.65 1.84 0.33
C ASN A 17 -11.72 1.19 1.35
N LEU A 18 -11.24 1.94 2.33
CA LEU A 18 -10.23 1.44 3.26
C LEU A 18 -10.63 0.11 3.90
N LEU A 19 -11.86 -0.01 4.35
CA LEU A 19 -12.29 -1.22 5.05
C LEU A 19 -12.64 -2.37 4.10
N ARG A 20 -12.90 -2.06 2.84
CA ARG A 20 -13.37 -3.07 1.90
C ARG A 20 -12.33 -3.54 0.91
N ALA A 21 -11.24 -2.81 0.76
CA ALA A 21 -10.22 -3.21 -0.18
C ALA A 21 -9.59 -4.52 0.26
N ASP A 22 -9.51 -5.47 -0.66
CA ASP A 22 -8.88 -6.75 -0.38
C ASP A 22 -7.44 -6.66 -0.85
N VAL A 23 -6.51 -6.65 0.09
CA VAL A 23 -5.09 -6.50 -0.22
C VAL A 23 -4.32 -7.80 -0.03
N SER A 24 -5.02 -8.88 0.31
CA SER A 24 -4.35 -10.11 0.72
C SER A 24 -3.57 -10.77 -0.42
N HIS A 25 -3.95 -10.54 -1.66
CA HIS A 25 -3.27 -11.14 -2.80
C HIS A 25 -2.44 -10.15 -3.59
N ALA A 26 -2.38 -8.91 -3.16
CA ALA A 26 -1.70 -7.88 -3.91
C ALA A 26 -0.20 -8.01 -3.79
N THR A 27 0.50 -7.81 -4.88
CA THR A 27 1.96 -7.68 -4.86
C THR A 27 2.38 -6.22 -4.82
N VAL A 28 1.49 -5.33 -5.24
CA VAL A 28 1.70 -3.89 -5.19
C VAL A 28 0.43 -3.24 -4.70
N ILE A 29 0.56 -2.34 -3.75
CA ILE A 29 -0.58 -1.61 -3.19
C ILE A 29 -0.33 -0.12 -3.38
N PHE A 30 -1.27 0.56 -4.01
CA PHE A 30 -1.22 2.00 -4.18
C PHE A 30 -2.14 2.65 -3.16
N ILE A 31 -1.62 3.63 -2.45
CA ILE A 31 -2.36 4.30 -1.39
C ILE A 31 -2.59 5.76 -1.77
N PHE A 32 -3.83 6.13 -1.89
CA PHE A 32 -4.26 7.51 -2.12
C PHE A 32 -5.04 7.94 -0.89
N GLY A 33 -4.34 8.47 0.08
CA GLY A 33 -4.98 8.73 1.34
C GLY A 33 -4.70 10.10 1.86
N MET A 34 -5.18 10.33 3.06
CA MET A 34 -4.90 11.54 3.80
C MET A 34 -4.20 11.13 5.08
N GLY A 35 -3.45 12.07 5.64
CA GLY A 35 -2.72 11.76 6.85
C GLY A 35 -3.58 11.17 7.95
N THR A 36 -4.85 11.56 7.98
CA THR A 36 -5.73 11.10 9.04
C THR A 36 -6.04 9.61 8.98
N ILE A 37 -5.90 8.98 7.82
CA ILE A 37 -6.20 7.55 7.70
C ILE A 37 -4.95 6.69 7.60
N MET A 38 -3.78 7.28 7.57
CA MET A 38 -2.57 6.50 7.31
C MET A 38 -2.26 5.50 8.42
N SER A 39 -2.61 5.81 9.64
CA SER A 39 -2.42 4.88 10.74
C SER A 39 -3.29 3.64 10.56
N ALA A 40 -4.54 3.83 10.16
CA ALA A 40 -5.44 2.71 9.91
C ALA A 40 -4.99 1.90 8.70
N VAL A 41 -4.45 2.57 7.69
CA VAL A 41 -3.92 1.89 6.51
C VAL A 41 -2.76 0.99 6.91
N GLU A 42 -1.84 1.51 7.71
CA GLU A 42 -0.67 0.73 8.12
C GLU A 42 -1.09 -0.51 8.90
N LYS A 43 -2.08 -0.38 9.78
CA LYS A 43 -2.56 -1.52 10.54
C LYS A 43 -3.22 -2.55 9.64
N LYS A 44 -3.99 -2.09 8.66
CA LYS A 44 -4.63 -3.00 7.71
C LYS A 44 -3.58 -3.77 6.92
N LEU A 45 -2.55 -3.09 6.43
CA LEU A 45 -1.51 -3.74 5.66
C LEU A 45 -0.78 -4.79 6.48
N ARG A 46 -0.46 -4.46 7.71
CA ARG A 46 0.26 -5.39 8.57
C ARG A 46 -0.56 -6.63 8.86
N ARG A 47 -1.87 -6.47 8.94
CA ARG A 47 -2.75 -7.58 9.26
C ARG A 47 -3.11 -8.44 8.05
N GLU A 48 -3.24 -7.82 6.88
CA GLU A 48 -3.85 -8.50 5.73
C GLU A 48 -2.93 -8.71 4.55
N ALA A 49 -1.93 -7.88 4.37
CA ALA A 49 -1.13 -7.91 3.15
C ALA A 49 -0.03 -8.96 3.25
N ARG A 50 0.45 -9.39 2.07
CA ARG A 50 1.55 -10.34 2.01
C ARG A 50 2.82 -9.66 2.49
N PRO A 51 3.74 -10.42 3.11
CA PRO A 51 4.97 -9.80 3.61
C PRO A 51 5.87 -9.24 2.51
N ASP A 52 5.77 -9.78 1.30
CA ASP A 52 6.61 -9.33 0.20
C ASP A 52 5.99 -8.22 -0.63
N VAL A 53 4.87 -7.67 -0.18
CA VAL A 53 4.16 -6.64 -0.93
C VAL A 53 4.98 -5.36 -1.01
N ARG A 54 4.84 -4.68 -2.13
CA ARG A 54 5.39 -3.34 -2.30
C ARG A 54 4.28 -2.33 -2.17
N ILE A 55 4.57 -1.23 -1.51
CA ILE A 55 3.55 -0.24 -1.18
C ILE A 55 4.01 1.09 -1.73
N VAL A 56 3.14 1.74 -2.51
CA VAL A 56 3.41 3.07 -3.02
C VAL A 56 2.39 4.02 -2.41
N SER A 57 2.86 4.94 -1.59
CA SER A 57 2.01 5.93 -0.97
C SER A 57 2.27 7.28 -1.60
N PHE A 58 1.23 7.99 -1.93
CA PHE A 58 1.36 9.30 -2.59
C PHE A 58 1.18 10.41 -1.57
N ALA A 59 2.25 11.15 -1.34
CA ALA A 59 2.27 12.35 -0.52
C ALA A 59 2.30 12.13 0.99
N PHE A 60 1.89 10.97 1.50
CA PHE A 60 1.80 10.77 2.94
C PHE A 60 2.63 9.57 3.37
N GLU A 61 3.32 9.70 4.48
CA GLU A 61 4.15 8.63 5.02
C GLU A 61 3.34 7.68 5.86
N LEU A 62 3.75 6.40 5.84
CA LEU A 62 3.15 5.42 6.72
C LEU A 62 3.76 5.54 8.10
N PRO A 63 2.95 5.64 9.14
CA PRO A 63 3.48 5.79 10.50
C PRO A 63 4.35 4.61 10.90
N GLY A 64 5.49 4.90 11.47
CA GLY A 64 6.36 3.87 11.98
C GLY A 64 7.15 3.11 10.93
N ARG A 65 7.10 3.54 9.68
CA ARG A 65 7.82 2.87 8.61
C ARG A 65 8.69 3.85 7.86
N THR A 66 9.80 3.34 7.33
CA THR A 66 10.73 4.14 6.54
C THR A 66 10.60 3.71 5.09
N TYR A 67 10.44 4.67 4.20
CA TYR A 67 10.34 4.35 2.78
C TYR A 67 11.72 4.03 2.21
N GLU A 68 11.73 3.14 1.21
CA GLU A 68 12.95 2.77 0.51
C GLU A 68 13.37 3.80 -0.52
N LYS A 69 12.39 4.37 -1.19
CA LYS A 69 12.63 5.30 -2.28
C LYS A 69 11.57 6.36 -2.28
N LYS A 70 11.96 7.50 -2.80
CA LYS A 70 11.05 8.61 -2.96
C LYS A 70 11.24 9.17 -4.37
N ASP A 71 10.14 9.34 -5.08
CA ASP A 71 10.16 9.90 -6.42
C ASP A 71 9.03 10.92 -6.49
N GLY A 72 9.38 12.21 -6.37
CA GLY A 72 8.37 13.22 -6.28
C GLY A 72 7.53 13.01 -5.04
N ILE A 73 6.23 12.82 -5.21
CA ILE A 73 5.34 12.58 -4.08
C ILE A 73 5.11 11.10 -3.83
N ALA A 74 5.70 10.22 -4.64
CA ALA A 74 5.51 8.79 -4.47
C ALA A 74 6.56 8.24 -3.52
N LEU A 75 6.10 7.53 -2.49
CA LEU A 75 6.97 6.92 -1.49
C LEU A 75 6.82 5.42 -1.60
N LEU A 76 7.93 4.73 -1.81
CA LEU A 76 7.92 3.28 -1.96
C LEU A 76 8.33 2.63 -0.66
N TYR A 77 7.48 1.72 -0.18
CA TYR A 77 7.75 0.96 1.03
C TYR A 77 7.76 -0.52 0.73
N ARG A 78 8.39 -1.25 1.59
CA ARG A 78 8.32 -2.69 1.61
C ARG A 78 7.76 -3.08 2.96
N LEU A 79 6.73 -3.95 2.98
CA LEU A 79 6.07 -4.28 4.23
C LEU A 79 7.01 -5.04 5.16
N SER A 80 7.69 -6.05 4.64
CA SER A 80 8.68 -6.77 5.42
C SER A 80 10.03 -6.09 5.24
N GLU A 81 10.71 -5.86 6.34
CA GLU A 81 12.00 -5.20 6.29
C GLU A 81 13.15 -6.18 6.39
N GLU A 82 12.82 -7.43 6.39
CA GLU A 82 13.86 -8.45 6.42
C GLU A 82 14.53 -8.63 5.05
#